data_a347f7187cb65ff2c26b05d389d30126
#
_entry.id   a347f7187cb65ff2c26b05d389d30126
#
_cell.length_a   1.000
_cell.length_b   1.000
_cell.length_c   1.000
_cell.angle_alpha   90.00
_cell.angle_beta   90.00
_cell.angle_gamma   90.00
#
_symmetry.space_group_name_H-M   'P 1'
#
loop_
_entity.id
_entity.type
_entity.pdbx_description
1 polymer ?
#
loop_
_entity_poly.entity_id
_entity_poly.type
_entity_poly.pdbx_seq_one_letter_code
_entity_poly.pdbx_strand_id
1 'polypeptide(L)'
;MTATPNRISPVFFAHGAPTLALEDTAASRFLKSFAASQPRPKAILILSAHWETDGLKLSAPGPLRTYHDFRGFPRPLYEISYPAKADVDHVDEAA
;
A
#
# COMPACT_ATOMS: atom_id res chain seq x y z
N MET A 1 3.20 -26.30 -10.66
CA MET A 1 2.81 -25.79 -9.34
C MET A 1 1.46 -25.11 -9.45
N THR A 2 0.53 -25.58 -8.68
CA THR A 2 -0.80 -24.98 -8.63
C THR A 2 -0.88 -23.99 -7.48
N ALA A 3 -1.12 -22.72 -7.81
CA ALA A 3 -1.42 -21.74 -6.79
C ALA A 3 -2.80 -22.02 -6.19
N THR A 4 -2.97 -21.81 -4.89
CA THR A 4 -4.29 -21.88 -4.27
C THR A 4 -5.16 -20.76 -4.84
N PRO A 5 -6.47 -21.01 -5.12
CA PRO A 5 -7.33 -20.00 -5.72
C PRO A 5 -7.43 -18.68 -4.96
N ASN A 6 -7.17 -18.71 -3.63
CA ASN A 6 -7.29 -17.54 -2.76
C ASN A 6 -5.97 -16.81 -2.50
N ARG A 7 -4.88 -17.24 -3.13
CA ARG A 7 -3.56 -16.68 -2.91
C ARG A 7 -3.15 -15.79 -4.08
N ILE A 8 -2.81 -14.55 -3.76
CA ILE A 8 -2.30 -13.59 -4.73
C ILE A 8 -0.78 -13.54 -4.60
N SER A 9 -0.07 -13.52 -5.73
CA SER A 9 1.39 -13.49 -5.73
C SER A 9 1.92 -12.20 -5.10
N PRO A 10 3.06 -12.26 -4.41
CA PRO A 10 3.75 -11.05 -3.95
C PRO A 10 4.10 -10.15 -5.13
N VAL A 11 4.01 -8.84 -4.93
CA VAL A 11 4.30 -7.87 -5.97
C VAL A 11 5.25 -6.80 -5.41
N PHE A 12 6.24 -6.42 -6.20
CA PHE A 12 7.10 -5.29 -5.92
C PHE A 12 6.71 -4.12 -6.82
N PHE A 13 6.37 -2.99 -6.22
CA PHE A 13 6.04 -1.78 -6.97
C PHE A 13 7.14 -0.74 -6.84
N ALA A 14 7.68 -0.29 -7.99
CA ALA A 14 8.50 0.90 -8.07
C ALA A 14 7.58 2.06 -8.43
N HIS A 15 7.40 3.01 -7.53
CA HIS A 15 6.41 4.07 -7.72
C HIS A 15 6.99 5.46 -7.94
N GLY A 16 8.32 5.64 -7.82
CA GLY A 16 8.94 6.93 -8.06
C GLY A 16 8.59 7.99 -7.02
N ALA A 17 8.47 9.24 -7.48
CA ALA A 17 8.21 10.37 -6.59
C ALA A 17 6.74 10.43 -6.14
N PRO A 18 6.44 11.08 -5.00
CA PRO A 18 5.06 11.23 -4.51
C PRO A 18 4.11 11.88 -5.50
N THR A 19 4.60 12.72 -6.40
CA THR A 19 3.78 13.37 -7.44
C THR A 19 3.11 12.38 -8.38
N LEU A 20 3.55 11.12 -8.40
CA LEU A 20 2.89 10.07 -9.18
C LEU A 20 1.39 9.99 -8.88
N ALA A 21 0.98 10.27 -7.64
CA ALA A 21 -0.41 10.24 -7.24
C ALA A 21 -1.27 11.30 -7.96
N LEU A 22 -0.64 12.38 -8.46
CA LEU A 22 -1.30 13.46 -9.17
C LEU A 22 -1.13 13.38 -10.69
N GLU A 23 -0.28 12.46 -11.17
CA GLU A 23 0.07 12.37 -12.58
C GLU A 23 -0.87 11.45 -13.35
N ASP A 24 -1.02 11.73 -14.65
CA ASP A 24 -1.67 10.83 -15.60
C ASP A 24 -0.64 10.34 -16.61
N THR A 25 0.10 9.34 -16.22
CA THR A 25 1.15 8.70 -17.01
C THR A 25 0.82 7.23 -17.24
N ALA A 26 1.59 6.57 -18.12
CA ALA A 26 1.44 5.14 -18.32
C ALA A 26 1.65 4.37 -16.99
N ALA A 27 2.63 4.80 -16.19
CA ALA A 27 2.91 4.17 -14.90
C ALA A 27 1.76 4.35 -13.93
N SER A 28 1.20 5.57 -13.81
CA SER A 28 0.09 5.82 -12.89
C SER A 28 -1.18 5.08 -13.33
N ARG A 29 -1.44 5.02 -14.62
CA ARG A 29 -2.58 4.27 -15.15
C ARG A 29 -2.44 2.78 -14.89
N PHE A 30 -1.23 2.24 -15.05
CA PHE A 30 -0.96 0.84 -14.73
C PHE A 30 -1.25 0.55 -13.26
N LEU A 31 -0.76 1.38 -12.34
CA LEU A 31 -0.99 1.18 -10.91
C LEU A 31 -2.47 1.24 -10.55
N LYS A 32 -3.21 2.16 -11.16
CA LYS A 32 -4.66 2.27 -10.93
C LYS A 32 -5.42 1.05 -11.45
N SER A 33 -5.00 0.48 -12.59
CA SER A 33 -5.68 -0.66 -13.21
C SER A 33 -5.26 -1.99 -12.63
N PHE A 34 -4.10 -2.07 -11.98
CA PHE A 34 -3.54 -3.34 -11.50
C PHE A 34 -4.49 -4.03 -10.53
N ALA A 35 -5.03 -3.30 -9.58
CA ALA A 35 -5.93 -3.87 -8.58
C ALA A 35 -7.19 -4.46 -9.23
N ALA A 36 -7.70 -3.81 -10.28
CA ALA A 36 -8.88 -4.30 -11.00
C ALA A 36 -8.62 -5.60 -11.77
N SER A 37 -7.35 -5.86 -12.11
CA SER A 37 -6.96 -7.07 -12.83
C SER A 37 -6.71 -8.27 -11.92
N GLN A 38 -6.75 -8.06 -10.59
CA GLN A 38 -6.46 -9.09 -9.59
C GLN A 38 -7.70 -9.45 -8.80
N PRO A 39 -7.76 -10.68 -8.24
CA PRO A 39 -8.80 -11.01 -7.28
C PRO A 39 -8.74 -10.06 -6.07
N ARG A 40 -9.88 -9.77 -5.49
CA ARG A 40 -9.92 -8.92 -4.30
C ARG A 40 -9.30 -9.67 -3.11
N PRO A 41 -8.22 -9.16 -2.50
CA PRO A 41 -7.60 -9.83 -1.37
C PRO A 41 -8.41 -9.61 -0.09
N LYS A 42 -8.29 -10.54 0.86
CA LYS A 42 -8.87 -10.38 2.19
C LYS A 42 -8.05 -9.41 3.03
N ALA A 43 -6.74 -9.41 2.84
CA ALA A 43 -5.82 -8.53 3.53
C ALA A 43 -4.59 -8.29 2.67
N ILE A 44 -3.85 -7.22 2.97
CA ILE A 44 -2.62 -6.85 2.27
C ILE A 44 -1.52 -6.66 3.30
N LEU A 45 -0.40 -7.37 3.09
CA LEU A 45 0.82 -7.14 3.87
C LEU A 45 1.73 -6.25 3.04
N ILE A 46 2.10 -5.10 3.60
CA ILE A 46 2.93 -4.11 2.92
C ILE A 46 4.26 -3.95 3.64
N LEU A 47 5.35 -4.03 2.87
CA LEU A 47 6.69 -3.70 3.33
C LEU A 47 7.09 -2.39 2.68
N SER A 48 7.31 -1.36 3.47
CA SER A 48 7.63 -0.02 2.98
C SER A 48 8.91 0.51 3.60
N ALA A 49 9.75 1.13 2.76
CA ALA A 49 10.96 1.80 3.24
C ALA A 49 10.64 3.04 4.08
N HIS A 50 9.43 3.57 3.99
CA HIS A 50 9.01 4.72 4.79
C HIS A 50 8.62 4.36 6.22
N TRP A 51 8.53 3.09 6.53
CA TRP A 51 8.21 2.65 7.88
C TRP A 51 9.37 1.88 8.48
N GLU A 52 10.16 2.57 9.26
CA GLU A 52 11.31 2.02 9.98
C GLU A 52 10.94 1.84 11.44
N THR A 53 11.25 0.67 11.98
CA THR A 53 11.00 0.38 13.39
C THR A 53 12.20 -0.32 14.00
N ASP A 54 12.29 -0.25 15.32
CA ASP A 54 13.28 -1.00 16.08
C ASP A 54 12.77 -2.45 16.19
N GLY A 55 13.34 -3.31 15.38
CA GLY A 55 12.88 -4.70 15.26
C GLY A 55 11.70 -4.85 14.30
N LEU A 56 11.20 -6.06 14.19
CA LEU A 56 10.07 -6.37 13.32
C LEU A 56 8.76 -6.05 14.01
N LYS A 57 7.96 -5.17 13.39
CA LYS A 57 6.66 -4.75 13.94
C LYS A 57 5.60 -4.70 12.84
N LEU A 58 4.36 -4.91 13.23
CA LEU A 58 3.18 -4.73 12.39
C LEU A 58 2.39 -3.51 12.88
N SER A 59 1.61 -2.89 11.98
CA SER A 59 0.73 -1.81 12.38
C SER A 59 -0.32 -2.30 13.38
N ALA A 60 -0.66 -1.45 14.34
CA ALA A 60 -1.71 -1.77 15.31
C ALA A 60 -3.06 -1.91 14.61
N PRO A 61 -3.94 -2.79 15.08
CA PRO A 61 -5.28 -2.92 14.51
C PRO A 61 -6.06 -1.61 14.58
N GLY A 62 -6.93 -1.39 13.61
CA GLY A 62 -7.81 -0.23 13.56
C GLY A 62 -7.45 0.77 12.46
N PRO A 63 -8.07 1.95 12.48
CA PRO A 63 -7.82 2.97 11.47
C PRO A 63 -6.38 3.44 11.45
N LEU A 64 -5.84 3.66 10.26
CA LEU A 64 -4.47 4.13 10.05
C LEU A 64 -4.49 5.57 9.54
N ARG A 65 -3.52 6.36 9.99
CA ARG A 65 -3.33 7.72 9.51
C ARG A 65 -2.60 7.71 8.17
N THR A 66 -2.91 8.70 7.35
CA THR A 66 -2.12 8.96 6.14
C THR A 66 -0.93 9.84 6.52
N TYR A 67 0.28 9.34 6.25
CA TYR A 67 1.51 10.10 6.48
C TYR A 67 2.02 10.68 5.17
N HIS A 68 2.25 11.97 5.14
CA HIS A 68 2.83 12.67 3.99
C HIS A 68 4.32 12.84 4.23
N ASP A 69 5.06 11.75 4.00
CA ASP A 69 6.50 11.64 4.30
C ASP A 69 7.34 12.26 3.19
N PHE A 70 7.09 13.55 2.91
CA PHE A 70 7.79 14.31 1.88
C PHE A 70 7.64 15.81 2.11
N ARG A 71 8.50 16.61 1.44
CA ARG A 71 8.49 18.07 1.55
C ARG A 71 8.71 18.71 0.18
N GLY A 72 8.21 19.94 0.01
CA GLY A 72 8.44 20.72 -1.20
C GLY A 72 7.63 20.29 -2.41
N PHE A 73 6.53 19.59 -2.22
CA PHE A 73 5.65 19.14 -3.29
C PHE A 73 4.40 19.99 -3.39
N PRO A 74 3.64 19.92 -4.51
CA PRO A 74 2.41 20.68 -4.67
C PRO A 74 1.39 20.42 -3.57
N ARG A 75 0.66 21.47 -3.19
CA ARG A 75 -0.32 21.43 -2.12
C ARG A 75 -1.35 20.29 -2.24
N PRO A 76 -1.93 20.01 -3.44
CA PRO A 76 -2.90 18.94 -3.57
C PRO A 76 -2.40 17.58 -3.08
N LEU A 77 -1.08 17.34 -3.15
CA LEU A 77 -0.49 16.08 -2.69
C LEU A 77 -0.65 15.89 -1.18
N TYR A 78 -0.60 16.98 -0.41
CA TYR A 78 -0.77 16.93 1.05
C TYR A 78 -2.23 16.79 1.47
N GLU A 79 -3.15 16.96 0.55
CA GLU A 79 -4.58 16.84 0.81
C GLU A 79 -5.11 15.43 0.54
N ILE A 80 -4.28 14.56 -0.03
CA ILE A 80 -4.65 13.16 -0.30
C ILE A 80 -4.72 12.40 1.02
N SER A 81 -5.80 11.67 1.20
CA SER A 81 -5.99 10.78 2.34
C SER A 81 -6.46 9.41 1.86
N TYR A 82 -5.97 8.36 2.49
CA TYR A 82 -6.38 7.00 2.19
C TYR A 82 -6.99 6.37 3.44
N PRO A 83 -8.26 5.97 3.41
CA PRO A 83 -8.96 5.46 4.59
C PRO A 83 -8.62 3.99 4.86
N ALA A 84 -7.35 3.72 5.11
CA ALA A 84 -6.89 2.37 5.42
C ALA A 84 -7.10 2.04 6.90
N LYS A 85 -7.22 0.75 7.18
CA LYS A 85 -7.23 0.25 8.55
C LYS A 85 -6.45 -1.06 8.63
N ALA A 86 -5.81 -1.29 9.76
CA ALA A 86 -5.11 -2.55 9.99
C ALA A 86 -6.13 -3.67 10.25
N ASP A 87 -5.87 -4.83 9.63
CA ASP A 87 -6.75 -5.99 9.72
C ASP A 87 -6.54 -6.70 11.06
N VAL A 88 -7.57 -6.75 11.88
CA VAL A 88 -7.52 -7.39 13.19
C VAL A 88 -7.49 -8.93 13.10
N ASP A 89 -7.97 -9.47 11.98
CA ASP A 89 -8.11 -10.93 11.84
C ASP A 89 -6.83 -11.60 11.34
N HIS A 90 -5.93 -10.86 10.66
CA HIS A 90 -4.74 -11.40 10.01
C HIS A 90 -3.41 -10.92 10.59
N VAL A 91 -3.43 -10.01 11.57
CA VAL A 91 -2.20 -9.49 12.18
C VAL A 91 -1.38 -10.62 12.81
N ASP A 92 -2.04 -11.52 13.53
CA ASP A 92 -1.37 -12.65 14.20
C ASP A 92 -0.77 -13.63 13.19
N GLU A 93 -1.43 -13.84 12.05
CA GLU A 93 -0.91 -14.72 11.00
C GLU A 93 0.36 -14.17 10.36
N ALA A 94 0.49 -12.84 10.24
CA ALA A 94 1.66 -12.20 9.67
C ALA A 94 2.82 -12.09 10.67
N ALA A 95 2.53 -12.12 11.94
CA ALA A 95 3.55 -12.10 12.99
C ALA A 95 4.17 -13.48 13.13
#